data_fa7dbe0911f31b0695f759eedb2e0331
#
_entry.id   fa7dbe0911f31b0695f759eedb2e0331
#
_cell.length_a   1.000
_cell.length_b   1.000
_cell.length_c   1.000
_cell.angle_alpha   90.00
_cell.angle_beta   90.00
_cell.angle_gamma   90.00
#
_symmetry.space_group_name_H-M   'P 1'
#
loop_
_entity.id
_entity.type
_entity.pdbx_description
1 polymer ?
#
loop_
_entity_poly.entity_id
_entity_poly.type
_entity_poly.pdbx_seq_one_letter_code
_entity_poly.pdbx_strand_id
1 'polypeptide(L)'
;MLLVMIGFSTYENYSRRNQAEEIRVLDSIANEEAKKEAKLELKKQAKLAAEAADSLNPLFEARKGTAGTTIIENELLKVTLTNKGGQLQKVELKDEAYKSRQGGHVVLFDAKDQNMRLMLDGKTANIITDELYFQPTDLKKDGVTMHLPVGTGSIDIIYSLKPNAYLLDMDVKANGLEGFFSSKTNSMQLEWTEDMKQQEKGYDFENRYSTITYRDVDGDTHELSASGGDTEEDEFEEKIKWITYKTQFFSQILIADQPLEVSTMSSEYLKEGSGYLKTYKTAMTADFDTKGIKPTSFHLYLGPNKFSTLKENEKMLSAGDELDLQSLVYMGWPIIKWINRFFFLYAFDFLTSLGLNMGIVLVLLTLIVKFLVFPLMKKSYIASANMRVLRPKMEEINAKYPKKEDAMLKQQEVMKFYSEYGVSPMGGCLPMLIQMPIWIALFNFIPNYIEMRGQSFLWADDLSTYDDIINWGFHIWGIGDHLSLFCILWCLSTVFNSVITQRQQSYAMTDEQQQQMKMMKWMTYLMPLIFFFSFNSYSAGLNWYYFISGLVSILMMWFLRKTTDDAELLRKLERRHAERKANAGDKKKTSSIMERLQAMQEKQMEILKQQQERNNQK
;
A
#
# COMPACT_ATOMS: atom_id res chain seq x y z
N MET A 1 94.93 16.83 51.05
CA MET A 1 95.23 16.40 49.69
C MET A 1 94.42 15.12 49.32
N LEU A 2 94.25 14.18 50.20
CA LEU A 2 93.49 12.92 49.91
C LEU A 2 91.99 13.13 49.66
N LEU A 3 91.33 13.99 50.41
CA LEU A 3 89.87 14.31 50.23
C LEU A 3 89.55 15.05 48.91
N VAL A 4 90.50 15.80 48.41
CA VAL A 4 90.32 16.53 47.11
C VAL A 4 90.46 15.55 45.94
N MET A 5 91.36 14.54 46.05
CA MET A 5 91.53 13.50 45.04
C MET A 5 90.31 12.52 44.99
N ILE A 6 89.74 12.20 46.16
CA ILE A 6 88.52 11.39 46.22
C ILE A 6 87.30 12.18 45.62
N GLY A 7 87.21 13.46 45.92
CA GLY A 7 86.13 14.31 45.33
C GLY A 7 86.26 14.47 43.82
N PHE A 8 87.48 14.54 43.30
CA PHE A 8 87.70 14.63 41.85
C PHE A 8 87.41 13.31 41.13
N SER A 9 87.84 12.20 41.76
CA SER A 9 87.59 10.84 41.23
C SER A 9 86.06 10.52 41.24
N THR A 10 85.33 10.92 42.26
CA THR A 10 83.87 10.72 42.32
C THR A 10 83.14 11.63 41.33
N TYR A 11 83.63 12.83 41.13
CA TYR A 11 83.03 13.77 40.10
C TYR A 11 83.32 13.26 38.67
N GLU A 12 84.52 12.77 38.35
CA GLU A 12 84.83 12.18 37.06
C GLU A 12 84.03 10.89 36.81
N ASN A 13 83.83 10.02 37.79
CA ASN A 13 82.98 8.85 37.65
C ASN A 13 81.52 9.20 37.51
N TYR A 14 81.02 10.21 38.16
CA TYR A 14 79.67 10.71 38.01
C TYR A 14 79.43 11.35 36.61
N SER A 15 80.38 12.17 36.14
CA SER A 15 80.37 12.73 34.82
C SER A 15 80.41 11.68 33.70
N ARG A 16 81.29 10.65 33.84
CA ARG A 16 81.31 9.54 32.85
C ARG A 16 80.06 8.68 32.87
N ARG A 17 79.43 8.51 34.03
CA ARG A 17 78.11 7.82 34.10
C ARG A 17 77.01 8.57 33.42
N ASN A 18 76.90 9.87 33.65
CA ASN A 18 75.92 10.72 33.01
C ASN A 18 76.11 10.76 31.48
N GLN A 19 77.39 10.91 31.01
CA GLN A 19 77.67 10.85 29.57
C GLN A 19 77.33 9.49 28.95
N ALA A 20 77.61 8.40 29.66
CA ALA A 20 77.25 7.07 29.19
C ALA A 20 75.71 6.82 29.17
N GLU A 21 75.00 7.42 30.10
CA GLU A 21 73.53 7.38 30.16
C GLU A 21 72.89 8.21 29.08
N GLU A 22 73.43 9.45 28.81
CA GLU A 22 73.04 10.29 27.68
C GLU A 22 73.25 9.62 26.32
N ILE A 23 74.43 8.97 26.13
CA ILE A 23 74.72 8.21 24.90
C ILE A 23 73.73 7.05 24.75
N ARG A 24 73.40 6.32 25.82
CA ARG A 24 72.43 5.22 25.79
C ARG A 24 71.01 5.71 25.45
N VAL A 25 70.61 6.84 25.97
CA VAL A 25 69.32 7.47 25.65
C VAL A 25 69.27 7.94 24.19
N LEU A 26 70.34 8.58 23.69
CA LEU A 26 70.46 9.00 22.30
C LEU A 26 70.49 7.81 21.34
N ASP A 27 71.26 6.72 21.69
CA ASP A 27 71.23 5.48 20.90
C ASP A 27 69.86 4.81 20.92
N SER A 28 69.12 4.85 22.03
CA SER A 28 67.76 4.32 22.14
C SER A 28 66.79 5.11 21.29
N ILE A 29 66.88 6.47 21.30
CA ILE A 29 66.03 7.32 20.45
C ILE A 29 66.35 7.10 18.97
N ALA A 30 67.66 7.08 18.60
CA ALA A 30 68.06 6.83 17.21
C ALA A 30 67.62 5.43 16.72
N ASN A 31 67.65 4.41 17.58
CA ASN A 31 67.14 3.09 17.25
C ASN A 31 65.60 3.06 17.11
N GLU A 32 64.88 3.81 17.93
CA GLU A 32 63.43 3.95 17.78
C GLU A 32 63.02 4.70 16.50
N GLU A 33 63.76 5.80 16.17
CA GLU A 33 63.56 6.52 14.92
C GLU A 33 63.87 5.68 13.69
N ALA A 34 65.01 4.96 13.70
CA ALA A 34 65.38 4.05 12.63
C ALA A 34 64.33 2.89 12.46
N LYS A 35 63.78 2.38 13.58
CA LYS A 35 62.67 1.42 13.53
C LYS A 35 61.40 1.98 12.97
N LYS A 36 61.07 3.24 13.28
CA LYS A 36 59.91 3.95 12.72
C LYS A 36 60.08 4.23 11.21
N GLU A 37 61.26 4.68 10.80
CA GLU A 37 61.58 4.88 9.38
C GLU A 37 61.56 3.57 8.59
N ALA A 38 62.18 2.48 9.10
CA ALA A 38 62.16 1.16 8.48
C ALA A 38 60.71 0.60 8.35
N LYS A 39 59.89 0.83 9.38
CA LYS A 39 58.47 0.43 9.34
C LYS A 39 57.65 1.26 8.34
N LEU A 40 57.99 2.54 8.19
CA LEU A 40 57.34 3.44 7.20
C LEU A 40 57.76 3.06 5.78
N GLU A 41 59.05 2.72 5.56
CA GLU A 41 59.59 2.27 4.29
C GLU A 41 59.01 0.92 3.86
N LEU A 42 58.89 -0.02 4.80
CA LEU A 42 58.21 -1.31 4.58
C LEU A 42 56.72 -1.13 4.25
N LYS A 43 56.05 -0.20 4.91
CA LYS A 43 54.67 0.16 4.56
C LYS A 43 54.56 0.78 3.16
N LYS A 44 55.49 1.68 2.78
CA LYS A 44 55.55 2.25 1.42
C LYS A 44 55.81 1.19 0.36
N GLN A 45 56.78 0.31 0.60
CA GLN A 45 57.09 -0.81 -0.31
C GLN A 45 55.93 -1.80 -0.44
N ALA A 46 55.28 -2.13 0.67
CA ALA A 46 54.10 -2.99 0.67
C ALA A 46 52.93 -2.32 -0.09
N LYS A 47 52.76 -0.99 0.05
CA LYS A 47 51.77 -0.25 -0.68
C LYS A 47 52.09 -0.19 -2.19
N LEU A 48 53.34 0.08 -2.55
CA LEU A 48 53.78 0.08 -3.96
C LEU A 48 53.68 -1.32 -4.60
N ALA A 49 54.01 -2.37 -3.86
CA ALA A 49 53.83 -3.75 -4.33
C ALA A 49 52.35 -4.13 -4.48
N ALA A 50 51.50 -3.69 -3.57
CA ALA A 50 50.06 -3.87 -3.66
C ALA A 50 49.49 -3.10 -4.86
N GLU A 51 49.89 -1.84 -5.08
CA GLU A 51 49.50 -1.02 -6.25
C GLU A 51 50.02 -1.64 -7.55
N ALA A 52 51.23 -2.17 -7.59
CA ALA A 52 51.77 -2.85 -8.77
C ALA A 52 51.04 -4.19 -9.07
N ALA A 53 50.66 -4.94 -8.05
CA ALA A 53 49.86 -6.16 -8.19
C ALA A 53 48.42 -5.82 -8.62
N ASP A 54 47.84 -4.75 -8.09
CA ASP A 54 46.50 -4.28 -8.44
C ASP A 54 46.47 -3.70 -9.87
N SER A 55 47.56 -3.13 -10.37
CA SER A 55 47.66 -2.62 -11.74
C SER A 55 47.56 -3.72 -12.83
N LEU A 56 47.72 -4.98 -12.45
CA LEU A 56 47.46 -6.13 -13.32
C LEU A 56 45.98 -6.55 -13.34
N ASN A 57 45.16 -5.99 -12.47
CA ASN A 57 43.73 -6.25 -12.43
C ASN A 57 43.07 -5.55 -13.64
N PRO A 58 42.27 -6.26 -14.46
CA PRO A 58 41.55 -5.66 -15.58
C PRO A 58 40.64 -4.48 -15.22
N LEU A 59 40.24 -4.35 -13.91
CA LEU A 59 39.38 -3.31 -13.39
C LEU A 59 40.14 -2.15 -12.72
N PHE A 60 41.50 -2.14 -12.75
CA PHE A 60 42.32 -1.18 -12.03
C PHE A 60 41.99 0.28 -12.39
N GLU A 61 41.89 0.57 -13.69
CA GLU A 61 41.54 1.92 -14.13
C GLU A 61 40.09 2.30 -13.82
N ALA A 62 39.17 1.33 -13.87
CA ALA A 62 37.76 1.52 -13.55
C ALA A 62 37.50 1.80 -12.05
N ARG A 63 38.43 1.43 -11.17
CA ARG A 63 38.37 1.77 -9.72
C ARG A 63 38.82 3.19 -9.41
N LYS A 64 39.53 3.84 -10.35
CA LYS A 64 40.03 5.19 -10.19
C LYS A 64 39.09 6.16 -10.89
N GLY A 65 38.44 7.03 -10.15
CA GLY A 65 37.55 8.03 -10.72
C GLY A 65 37.05 9.01 -9.68
N THR A 66 36.44 10.07 -10.17
CA THR A 66 35.70 11.02 -9.33
C THR A 66 34.23 10.89 -9.65
N ALA A 67 33.40 10.88 -8.59
CA ALA A 67 31.96 10.83 -8.78
C ALA A 67 31.47 12.06 -9.56
N GLY A 68 30.73 11.81 -10.61
CA GLY A 68 30.10 12.80 -11.49
C GLY A 68 28.67 12.37 -11.83
N THR A 69 27.87 13.30 -12.32
CA THR A 69 26.49 13.06 -12.67
C THR A 69 26.20 13.40 -14.13
N THR A 70 25.29 12.64 -14.73
CA THR A 70 24.79 12.87 -16.08
C THR A 70 23.27 12.92 -16.03
N ILE A 71 22.65 13.85 -16.75
CA ILE A 71 21.20 14.05 -16.75
C ILE A 71 20.67 13.71 -18.14
N ILE A 72 19.61 12.89 -18.15
CA ILE A 72 18.78 12.64 -19.32
C ILE A 72 17.34 12.99 -18.98
N GLU A 73 16.58 13.49 -19.95
CA GLU A 73 15.20 13.92 -19.70
C GLU A 73 14.30 13.77 -20.93
N ASN A 74 13.04 13.46 -20.66
CA ASN A 74 11.95 13.60 -21.62
C ASN A 74 10.92 14.64 -21.12
N GLU A 75 9.70 14.59 -21.61
CA GLU A 75 8.62 15.51 -21.21
C GLU A 75 8.14 15.29 -19.78
N LEU A 76 8.19 14.04 -19.27
CA LEU A 76 7.61 13.61 -18.00
C LEU A 76 8.66 13.30 -16.92
N LEU A 77 9.86 12.89 -17.31
CA LEU A 77 10.92 12.45 -16.42
C LEU A 77 12.19 13.27 -16.57
N LYS A 78 12.87 13.51 -15.45
CA LYS A 78 14.25 13.95 -15.39
C LYS A 78 15.02 12.95 -14.54
N VAL A 79 15.94 12.25 -15.17
CA VAL A 79 16.75 11.19 -14.57
C VAL A 79 18.19 11.65 -14.44
N THR A 80 18.72 11.63 -13.24
CA THR A 80 20.14 11.87 -12.96
C THR A 80 20.81 10.53 -12.72
N LEU A 81 21.85 10.24 -13.49
CA LEU A 81 22.69 9.07 -13.35
C LEU A 81 24.00 9.44 -12.69
N THR A 82 24.60 8.55 -11.91
CA THR A 82 25.95 8.68 -11.39
C THR A 82 26.91 7.79 -12.19
N ASN A 83 28.10 8.32 -12.46
CA ASN A 83 29.16 7.51 -13.08
C ASN A 83 29.74 6.47 -12.11
N LYS A 84 29.59 6.65 -10.79
CA LYS A 84 29.94 5.64 -9.81
C LYS A 84 28.83 4.58 -9.82
N GLY A 85 29.14 3.38 -10.27
CA GLY A 85 28.17 2.30 -10.45
C GLY A 85 27.42 2.34 -11.78
N GLY A 86 27.49 3.45 -12.54
CA GLY A 86 26.74 3.61 -13.78
C GLY A 86 25.21 3.56 -13.58
N GLN A 87 24.71 3.89 -12.40
CA GLN A 87 23.33 3.66 -11.97
C GLN A 87 22.52 4.95 -11.85
N LEU A 88 21.20 4.82 -11.66
CA LEU A 88 20.31 5.92 -11.36
C LEU A 88 20.65 6.49 -9.99
N GLN A 89 20.71 7.82 -9.91
CA GLN A 89 20.97 8.54 -8.66
C GLN A 89 19.76 9.30 -8.15
N LYS A 90 18.97 9.90 -9.08
CA LYS A 90 17.78 10.67 -8.74
C LYS A 90 16.77 10.62 -9.86
N VAL A 91 15.48 10.50 -9.52
CA VAL A 91 14.38 10.58 -10.47
C VAL A 91 13.38 11.62 -10.04
N GLU A 92 13.11 12.58 -10.92
CA GLU A 92 12.16 13.66 -10.73
C GLU A 92 11.03 13.57 -11.77
N LEU A 93 9.77 13.63 -11.29
CA LEU A 93 8.59 13.69 -12.15
C LEU A 93 8.34 15.14 -12.55
N LYS A 94 8.42 15.45 -13.86
CA LYS A 94 8.22 16.82 -14.41
C LYS A 94 6.75 17.17 -14.63
N ASP A 95 5.86 16.20 -14.52
CA ASP A 95 4.43 16.40 -14.73
C ASP A 95 3.86 17.36 -13.67
N GLU A 96 3.34 18.49 -14.12
CA GLU A 96 2.72 19.52 -13.26
C GLU A 96 1.47 19.03 -12.51
N ALA A 97 0.88 17.91 -12.92
CA ALA A 97 -0.21 17.26 -12.21
C ALA A 97 0.25 16.67 -10.86
N TYR A 98 1.55 16.38 -10.71
CA TYR A 98 2.10 15.75 -9.52
C TYR A 98 3.17 16.63 -8.88
N LYS A 99 2.78 17.39 -7.84
CA LYS A 99 3.69 18.25 -7.10
C LYS A 99 4.11 17.61 -5.79
N SER A 100 5.36 17.87 -5.39
CA SER A 100 5.81 17.53 -4.04
C SER A 100 5.05 18.38 -3.01
N ARG A 101 4.74 17.81 -1.85
CA ARG A 101 4.14 18.57 -0.74
C ARG A 101 5.07 19.63 -0.16
N GLN A 102 6.37 19.47 -0.34
CA GLN A 102 7.39 20.45 0.04
C GLN A 102 7.62 21.52 -1.03
N GLY A 103 6.88 21.47 -2.13
CA GLY A 103 7.02 22.33 -3.31
C GLY A 103 7.95 21.72 -4.36
N GLY A 104 7.76 22.14 -5.63
CA GLY A 104 8.51 21.61 -6.77
C GLY A 104 8.02 20.24 -7.25
N HIS A 105 8.88 19.53 -7.97
CA HIS A 105 8.59 18.22 -8.55
C HIS A 105 8.63 17.10 -7.51
N VAL A 106 7.88 16.03 -7.75
CA VAL A 106 7.99 14.79 -6.96
C VAL A 106 9.35 14.15 -7.26
N VAL A 107 10.10 13.83 -6.22
CA VAL A 107 11.36 13.09 -6.29
C VAL A 107 11.09 11.69 -5.76
N LEU A 108 11.17 10.67 -6.64
CA LEU A 108 10.92 9.29 -6.23
C LEU A 108 12.01 8.82 -5.26
N PHE A 109 13.27 9.03 -5.61
CA PHE A 109 14.44 8.78 -4.74
C PHE A 109 15.59 9.74 -5.09
N ASP A 110 16.56 9.84 -4.20
CA ASP A 110 17.79 10.61 -4.36
C ASP A 110 19.02 9.75 -4.01
N ALA A 111 20.22 10.23 -4.26
CA ALA A 111 21.50 9.52 -4.22
C ALA A 111 21.75 8.61 -3.00
N LYS A 112 21.21 8.97 -1.84
CA LYS A 112 21.39 8.22 -0.59
C LYS A 112 20.28 7.20 -0.31
N ASP A 113 19.21 7.29 -1.07
CA ASP A 113 17.98 6.56 -0.80
C ASP A 113 18.00 5.19 -1.51
N GLN A 114 18.77 5.06 -2.61
CA GLN A 114 18.73 3.90 -3.50
C GLN A 114 20.13 3.43 -3.90
N ASN A 115 20.31 2.13 -4.04
CA ASN A 115 21.45 1.49 -4.67
C ASN A 115 20.98 0.31 -5.52
N MET A 116 21.31 0.33 -6.81
CA MET A 116 21.07 -0.78 -7.74
C MET A 116 22.40 -1.23 -8.30
N ARG A 117 22.95 -2.34 -7.82
CA ARG A 117 24.24 -2.85 -8.25
C ARG A 117 24.10 -4.12 -9.08
N LEU A 118 24.95 -4.22 -10.09
CA LEU A 118 25.11 -5.42 -10.92
C LEU A 118 26.40 -6.13 -10.52
N MET A 119 26.35 -7.46 -10.46
CA MET A 119 27.50 -8.30 -10.15
C MET A 119 27.65 -9.36 -11.21
N LEU A 120 28.88 -9.47 -11.77
CA LEU A 120 29.25 -10.41 -12.81
C LEU A 120 30.52 -11.15 -12.40
N ASP A 121 30.49 -12.49 -12.41
CA ASP A 121 31.60 -13.33 -12.03
C ASP A 121 32.58 -13.51 -13.18
N GLY A 122 33.76 -12.90 -13.07
CA GLY A 122 34.87 -13.07 -13.99
C GLY A 122 35.86 -14.15 -13.52
N LYS A 123 36.74 -14.61 -14.40
CA LYS A 123 37.78 -15.63 -14.07
C LYS A 123 38.79 -15.12 -13.06
N THR A 124 39.20 -13.87 -13.16
CA THR A 124 40.28 -13.26 -12.38
C THR A 124 39.81 -12.17 -11.44
N ALA A 125 38.69 -11.53 -11.74
CA ALA A 125 38.10 -10.48 -10.93
C ALA A 125 36.58 -10.43 -11.17
N ASN A 126 35.82 -10.16 -10.13
CA ASN A 126 34.39 -9.93 -10.25
C ASN A 126 34.12 -8.45 -10.55
N ILE A 127 33.15 -8.19 -11.41
CA ILE A 127 32.64 -6.85 -11.67
C ILE A 127 31.52 -6.60 -10.65
N ILE A 128 31.73 -5.61 -9.78
CA ILE A 128 30.73 -5.12 -8.81
C ILE A 128 30.58 -3.64 -9.11
N THR A 129 29.47 -3.27 -9.75
CA THR A 129 29.35 -1.96 -10.43
C THR A 129 29.45 -0.77 -9.48
N ASP A 130 28.88 -0.83 -8.28
CA ASP A 130 28.90 0.27 -7.30
C ASP A 130 30.30 0.59 -6.72
N GLU A 131 31.30 -0.27 -6.98
CA GLU A 131 32.71 -0.02 -6.67
C GLU A 131 33.48 0.65 -7.81
N LEU A 132 32.88 0.75 -9.01
CA LEU A 132 33.56 1.12 -10.25
C LEU A 132 33.01 2.44 -10.83
N TYR A 133 33.87 3.11 -11.61
CA TYR A 133 33.53 4.37 -12.29
C TYR A 133 33.35 4.15 -13.78
N PHE A 134 32.16 4.44 -14.24
CA PHE A 134 31.77 4.41 -15.65
C PHE A 134 32.08 5.74 -16.32
N GLN A 135 32.24 5.72 -17.63
CA GLN A 135 32.41 6.90 -18.47
C GLN A 135 31.13 7.13 -19.26
N PRO A 136 30.45 8.28 -19.12
CA PRO A 136 29.28 8.58 -19.93
C PRO A 136 29.73 8.87 -21.38
N THR A 137 29.16 8.11 -22.30
CA THR A 137 29.38 8.23 -23.76
C THR A 137 28.04 8.34 -24.48
N ASP A 138 28.04 8.71 -25.74
CA ASP A 138 26.82 8.84 -26.58
C ASP A 138 25.69 9.64 -25.92
N LEU A 139 26.06 10.70 -25.19
CA LEU A 139 25.09 11.52 -24.46
C LEU A 139 24.13 12.23 -25.40
N LYS A 140 22.83 11.96 -25.22
CA LYS A 140 21.70 12.62 -25.87
C LYS A 140 20.79 13.22 -24.79
N LYS A 141 19.80 14.00 -25.20
CA LYS A 141 18.83 14.57 -24.26
C LYS A 141 18.07 13.47 -23.49
N ASP A 142 17.72 12.40 -24.17
CA ASP A 142 16.88 11.28 -23.74
C ASP A 142 17.65 9.97 -23.51
N GLY A 143 18.97 9.95 -23.65
CA GLY A 143 19.75 8.72 -23.50
C GLY A 143 21.25 8.93 -23.28
N VAL A 144 21.90 7.92 -22.72
CA VAL A 144 23.34 7.88 -22.45
C VAL A 144 23.82 6.44 -22.35
N THR A 145 25.04 6.19 -22.76
CA THR A 145 25.76 4.93 -22.53
C THR A 145 26.74 5.13 -21.37
N MET A 146 26.60 4.38 -20.30
CA MET A 146 27.56 4.27 -19.21
C MET A 146 28.57 3.18 -19.57
N HIS A 147 29.76 3.57 -20.00
CA HIS A 147 30.83 2.70 -20.49
C HIS A 147 31.81 2.36 -19.38
N LEU A 148 32.01 1.08 -19.08
CA LEU A 148 33.00 0.57 -18.12
C LEU A 148 34.10 -0.16 -18.89
N PRO A 149 35.34 0.37 -18.97
CA PRO A 149 36.45 -0.35 -19.57
C PRO A 149 36.88 -1.53 -18.66
N VAL A 150 37.05 -2.72 -19.27
CA VAL A 150 37.47 -3.94 -18.59
C VAL A 150 38.56 -4.63 -19.45
N GLY A 151 39.81 -4.42 -19.11
CA GLY A 151 40.93 -4.93 -19.90
C GLY A 151 40.90 -4.40 -21.33
N THR A 152 40.68 -5.27 -22.31
CA THR A 152 40.57 -4.93 -23.74
C THR A 152 39.13 -4.77 -24.24
N GLY A 153 38.14 -5.02 -23.36
CA GLY A 153 36.72 -4.93 -23.66
C GLY A 153 35.99 -3.96 -22.74
N SER A 154 34.67 -4.02 -22.73
CA SER A 154 33.83 -3.16 -21.88
C SER A 154 32.55 -3.85 -21.42
N ILE A 155 31.96 -3.30 -20.35
CA ILE A 155 30.55 -3.46 -20.00
C ILE A 155 29.88 -2.10 -20.26
N ASP A 156 28.84 -2.10 -21.07
CA ASP A 156 28.06 -0.91 -21.34
C ASP A 156 26.66 -1.04 -20.77
N ILE A 157 26.21 -0.01 -20.03
CA ILE A 157 24.83 0.12 -19.58
C ILE A 157 24.23 1.28 -20.38
N ILE A 158 23.27 0.96 -21.25
CA ILE A 158 22.66 1.90 -22.17
C ILE A 158 21.30 2.30 -21.60
N TYR A 159 21.13 3.57 -21.32
CA TYR A 159 19.88 4.15 -20.82
C TYR A 159 19.21 4.95 -21.93
N SER A 160 17.89 4.76 -22.12
CA SER A 160 17.10 5.58 -23.03
C SER A 160 15.67 5.78 -22.53
N LEU A 161 15.22 7.05 -22.50
CA LEU A 161 13.86 7.44 -22.11
C LEU A 161 12.94 7.38 -23.32
N LYS A 162 11.77 6.76 -23.15
CA LYS A 162 10.73 6.80 -24.19
C LYS A 162 10.03 8.17 -24.20
N PRO A 163 9.71 8.73 -25.38
CA PRO A 163 9.03 10.02 -25.48
C PRO A 163 7.63 9.95 -24.87
N ASN A 164 7.23 11.00 -24.14
CA ASN A 164 5.93 11.12 -23.46
C ASN A 164 5.53 9.90 -22.60
N ALA A 165 6.50 9.22 -22.00
CA ALA A 165 6.30 8.03 -21.19
C ALA A 165 7.07 8.09 -19.87
N TYR A 166 6.59 7.35 -18.89
CA TYR A 166 7.28 7.13 -17.62
C TYR A 166 8.21 5.91 -17.68
N LEU A 167 8.79 5.66 -18.86
CA LEU A 167 9.59 4.47 -19.16
C LEU A 167 11.04 4.85 -19.48
N LEU A 168 11.95 4.13 -18.82
CA LEU A 168 13.39 4.15 -19.05
C LEU A 168 13.83 2.74 -19.43
N ASP A 169 14.35 2.56 -20.62
CA ASP A 169 14.99 1.31 -21.04
C ASP A 169 16.43 1.28 -20.50
N MET A 170 16.87 0.11 -20.03
CA MET A 170 18.20 -0.16 -19.52
C MET A 170 18.73 -1.46 -20.13
N ASP A 171 19.69 -1.35 -21.04
CA ASP A 171 20.33 -2.49 -21.69
C ASP A 171 21.74 -2.69 -21.17
N VAL A 172 22.06 -3.88 -20.68
CA VAL A 172 23.40 -4.25 -20.18
C VAL A 172 24.06 -5.16 -21.21
N LYS A 173 25.24 -4.75 -21.69
CA LYS A 173 25.95 -5.46 -22.77
C LYS A 173 27.43 -5.62 -22.47
N ALA A 174 27.98 -6.81 -22.70
CA ALA A 174 29.43 -7.07 -22.77
C ALA A 174 29.95 -6.83 -24.17
N ASN A 175 31.14 -6.25 -24.31
CA ASN A 175 31.82 -6.08 -25.60
C ASN A 175 33.27 -6.53 -25.47
N GLY A 176 33.68 -7.52 -26.28
CA GLY A 176 35.06 -8.00 -26.33
C GLY A 176 35.57 -8.65 -25.03
N LEU A 177 34.68 -9.24 -24.23
CA LEU A 177 34.98 -9.84 -22.90
C LEU A 177 34.93 -11.37 -22.89
N GLU A 178 34.94 -12.05 -24.04
CA GLU A 178 34.86 -13.53 -24.12
C GLU A 178 35.95 -14.24 -23.32
N GLY A 179 37.15 -13.63 -23.23
CA GLY A 179 38.26 -14.14 -22.42
C GLY A 179 38.16 -13.87 -20.93
N PHE A 180 37.41 -12.86 -20.54
CA PHE A 180 37.27 -12.42 -19.16
C PHE A 180 36.33 -13.32 -18.36
N PHE A 181 35.21 -13.74 -18.96
CA PHE A 181 34.21 -14.59 -18.31
C PHE A 181 34.54 -16.08 -18.42
N SER A 182 34.12 -16.86 -17.45
CA SER A 182 34.13 -18.32 -17.54
C SER A 182 33.13 -18.81 -18.61
N SER A 183 33.40 -19.94 -19.24
CA SER A 183 32.43 -20.58 -20.14
C SER A 183 31.12 -21.02 -19.46
N LYS A 184 31.09 -21.01 -18.13
CA LYS A 184 29.92 -21.33 -17.31
C LYS A 184 29.14 -20.08 -16.89
N THR A 185 29.72 -18.88 -17.01
CA THR A 185 29.07 -17.63 -16.66
C THR A 185 28.05 -17.28 -17.75
N ASN A 186 26.78 -17.34 -17.40
CA ASN A 186 25.64 -17.04 -18.27
C ASN A 186 24.58 -16.21 -17.55
N SER A 187 24.90 -15.67 -16.36
CA SER A 187 23.99 -14.91 -15.54
C SER A 187 24.68 -13.72 -14.89
N MET A 188 23.89 -12.74 -14.53
CA MET A 188 24.24 -11.53 -13.82
C MET A 188 23.36 -11.42 -12.59
N GLN A 189 23.98 -11.13 -11.43
CA GLN A 189 23.22 -10.82 -10.22
C GLN A 189 22.90 -9.33 -10.21
N LEU A 190 21.70 -9.00 -9.76
CA LEU A 190 21.20 -7.65 -9.58
C LEU A 190 20.68 -7.53 -8.16
N GLU A 191 21.24 -6.61 -7.39
CA GLU A 191 20.74 -6.24 -6.06
C GLU A 191 20.18 -4.84 -6.09
N TRP A 192 18.93 -4.70 -5.67
CA TRP A 192 18.23 -3.43 -5.57
C TRP A 192 17.85 -3.17 -4.12
N THR A 193 18.35 -2.07 -3.56
CA THR A 193 18.05 -1.61 -2.20
C THR A 193 17.54 -0.19 -2.26
N GLU A 194 16.46 0.11 -1.54
CA GLU A 194 15.91 1.46 -1.48
C GLU A 194 15.23 1.75 -0.15
N ASP A 195 15.51 2.93 0.41
CA ASP A 195 14.75 3.54 1.48
C ASP A 195 13.60 4.34 0.88
N MET A 196 12.39 3.80 0.96
CA MET A 196 11.19 4.39 0.33
C MET A 196 10.83 5.71 0.98
N LYS A 197 10.93 6.79 0.21
CA LYS A 197 10.64 8.16 0.66
C LYS A 197 9.17 8.35 0.99
N GLN A 198 8.88 8.97 2.14
CA GLN A 198 7.52 9.43 2.44
C GLN A 198 7.16 10.60 1.52
N GLN A 199 6.14 10.43 0.69
CA GLN A 199 5.63 11.44 -0.25
C GLN A 199 4.37 12.13 0.28
N GLU A 200 3.62 11.45 1.17
CA GLU A 200 2.32 11.89 1.63
C GLU A 200 2.33 12.36 3.10
N LYS A 201 1.32 13.16 3.51
CA LYS A 201 1.22 13.74 4.84
C LYS A 201 1.01 12.70 5.94
N GLY A 202 0.16 11.70 5.66
CA GLY A 202 -0.20 10.65 6.62
C GLY A 202 0.73 9.45 6.52
N TYR A 203 1.72 9.35 7.42
CA TYR A 203 2.69 8.25 7.44
C TYR A 203 2.03 6.86 7.50
N ASP A 204 1.16 6.60 8.48
CA ASP A 204 0.50 5.30 8.66
C ASP A 204 -0.32 4.88 7.45
N PHE A 205 -0.96 5.85 6.81
CA PHE A 205 -1.81 5.61 5.67
C PHE A 205 -0.99 5.28 4.41
N GLU A 206 0.02 6.09 4.10
CA GLU A 206 0.92 5.84 2.97
C GLU A 206 1.70 4.54 3.16
N ASN A 207 2.19 4.29 4.37
CA ASN A 207 2.96 3.09 4.71
C ASN A 207 2.14 1.80 4.54
N ARG A 208 0.82 1.83 4.80
CA ARG A 208 -0.09 0.69 4.57
C ARG A 208 -0.13 0.25 3.12
N TYR A 209 -0.03 1.18 2.17
CA TYR A 209 -0.04 0.92 0.73
C TYR A 209 1.36 0.81 0.11
N SER A 210 2.41 0.96 0.92
CA SER A 210 3.80 0.78 0.50
C SER A 210 4.17 -0.69 0.60
N THR A 211 4.43 -1.32 -0.55
CA THR A 211 4.69 -2.76 -0.67
C THR A 211 5.75 -3.04 -1.72
N ILE A 212 6.48 -4.14 -1.55
CA ILE A 212 7.10 -4.82 -2.69
C ILE A 212 5.99 -5.64 -3.34
N THR A 213 5.76 -5.42 -4.63
CA THR A 213 4.78 -6.19 -5.40
C THR A 213 5.49 -6.80 -6.60
N TYR A 214 5.20 -8.05 -6.93
CA TYR A 214 5.82 -8.73 -8.05
C TYR A 214 4.80 -9.60 -8.79
N ARG A 215 5.09 -9.90 -10.06
CA ARG A 215 4.28 -10.78 -10.89
C ARG A 215 5.13 -11.96 -11.33
N ASP A 216 4.64 -13.15 -11.05
CA ASP A 216 5.27 -14.39 -11.46
C ASP A 216 5.05 -14.68 -12.95
N VAL A 217 5.68 -15.74 -13.44
CA VAL A 217 5.54 -16.19 -14.85
C VAL A 217 4.16 -16.79 -15.14
N ASP A 218 3.47 -17.30 -14.13
CA ASP A 218 2.13 -17.87 -14.25
C ASP A 218 1.05 -16.78 -14.37
N GLY A 219 1.41 -15.54 -14.04
CA GLY A 219 0.55 -14.37 -14.19
C GLY A 219 -0.20 -13.97 -12.92
N ASP A 220 0.20 -14.48 -11.77
CA ASP A 220 -0.31 -14.05 -10.48
C ASP A 220 0.51 -12.88 -9.93
N THR A 221 -0.16 -11.99 -9.20
CA THR A 221 0.46 -10.81 -8.58
C THR A 221 0.45 -10.97 -7.07
N HIS A 222 1.62 -10.84 -6.46
CA HIS A 222 1.88 -11.04 -5.04
C HIS A 222 2.39 -9.75 -4.39
N GLU A 223 2.14 -9.58 -3.09
CA GLU A 223 2.59 -8.44 -2.30
C GLU A 223 3.33 -8.91 -1.05
N LEU A 224 4.52 -8.32 -0.81
CA LEU A 224 5.28 -8.43 0.43
C LEU A 224 5.23 -7.10 1.16
N SER A 225 4.74 -7.08 2.38
CA SER A 225 4.56 -5.84 3.14
C SER A 225 4.79 -6.04 4.63
N ALA A 226 5.90 -5.58 5.16
CA ALA A 226 6.10 -5.49 6.60
C ALA A 226 5.04 -4.59 7.25
N SER A 227 4.49 -5.01 8.38
CA SER A 227 3.51 -4.25 9.16
C SER A 227 3.86 -4.28 10.64
N GLY A 228 3.54 -3.20 11.37
CA GLY A 228 3.68 -3.15 12.81
C GLY A 228 5.10 -3.14 13.36
N GLY A 229 6.09 -2.74 12.56
CA GLY A 229 7.50 -2.67 12.94
C GLY A 229 8.27 -3.98 12.74
N ASP A 230 7.63 -4.97 12.12
CA ASP A 230 8.27 -6.25 11.79
C ASP A 230 9.00 -6.17 10.46
N THR A 231 10.02 -7.02 10.30
CA THR A 231 10.68 -7.28 9.01
C THR A 231 10.03 -8.50 8.40
N GLU A 232 9.63 -8.39 7.13
CA GLU A 232 9.19 -9.53 6.34
C GLU A 232 10.30 -9.87 5.35
N GLU A 233 10.71 -11.12 5.34
CA GLU A 233 11.74 -11.64 4.45
C GLU A 233 11.30 -13.00 3.92
N ASP A 234 11.34 -13.15 2.61
CA ASP A 234 11.01 -14.40 1.93
C ASP A 234 12.18 -14.89 1.07
N GLU A 235 12.42 -16.19 1.10
CA GLU A 235 13.27 -16.89 0.14
C GLU A 235 12.40 -17.40 -1.02
N PHE A 236 12.80 -17.10 -2.25
CA PHE A 236 12.03 -17.40 -3.44
C PHE A 236 12.73 -18.44 -4.30
N GLU A 237 11.95 -19.36 -4.86
CA GLU A 237 12.39 -20.25 -5.93
C GLU A 237 11.66 -19.96 -7.26
N GLU A 238 10.83 -18.91 -7.30
CA GLU A 238 9.98 -18.60 -8.45
C GLU A 238 10.62 -17.58 -9.39
N LYS A 239 10.26 -17.69 -10.67
CA LYS A 239 10.64 -16.70 -11.68
C LYS A 239 9.58 -15.62 -11.78
N ILE A 240 10.02 -14.37 -11.88
CA ILE A 240 9.14 -13.21 -11.96
C ILE A 240 9.33 -12.46 -13.28
N LYS A 241 8.26 -11.85 -13.78
CA LYS A 241 8.27 -10.97 -14.96
C LYS A 241 8.66 -9.54 -14.60
N TRP A 242 8.14 -9.05 -13.48
CA TRP A 242 8.47 -7.73 -12.95
C TRP A 242 8.36 -7.70 -11.42
N ILE A 243 9.09 -6.74 -10.85
CA ILE A 243 9.02 -6.38 -9.43
C ILE A 243 8.88 -4.86 -9.31
N THR A 244 8.17 -4.41 -8.30
CA THR A 244 8.01 -2.98 -8.02
C THR A 244 8.21 -2.66 -6.55
N TYR A 245 8.86 -1.52 -6.31
CA TYR A 245 8.84 -0.79 -5.06
C TYR A 245 7.78 0.30 -5.17
N LYS A 246 6.71 0.16 -4.39
CA LYS A 246 5.49 0.96 -4.52
C LYS A 246 5.22 1.74 -3.25
N THR A 247 4.81 3.00 -3.39
CA THR A 247 4.10 3.77 -2.37
C THR A 247 2.62 3.87 -2.73
N GLN A 248 1.85 4.66 -1.99
CA GLN A 248 0.42 4.85 -2.27
C GLN A 248 0.17 5.34 -3.71
N PHE A 249 0.90 6.35 -4.17
CA PHE A 249 0.64 7.01 -5.45
C PHE A 249 1.72 6.87 -6.50
N PHE A 250 2.87 6.31 -6.17
CA PHE A 250 3.99 6.19 -7.10
C PHE A 250 4.61 4.79 -7.04
N SER A 251 5.08 4.35 -8.18
CA SER A 251 5.76 3.05 -8.33
C SER A 251 7.04 3.19 -9.13
N GLN A 252 8.00 2.35 -8.75
CA GLN A 252 9.22 2.09 -9.49
C GLN A 252 9.19 0.60 -9.83
N ILE A 253 8.98 0.28 -11.12
CA ILE A 253 8.79 -1.10 -11.57
C ILE A 253 9.99 -1.48 -12.43
N LEU A 254 10.65 -2.56 -12.06
CA LEU A 254 11.68 -3.21 -12.88
C LEU A 254 11.03 -4.36 -13.63
N ILE A 255 10.97 -4.26 -14.94
CA ILE A 255 10.42 -5.24 -15.87
C ILE A 255 11.57 -5.82 -16.67
N ALA A 256 11.68 -7.13 -16.79
CA ALA A 256 12.72 -7.78 -17.56
C ALA A 256 12.14 -8.50 -18.78
N ASP A 257 12.86 -8.45 -19.91
CA ASP A 257 12.48 -9.19 -21.13
C ASP A 257 12.51 -10.70 -20.94
N GLN A 258 13.42 -11.18 -20.08
CA GLN A 258 13.50 -12.57 -19.64
C GLN A 258 13.16 -12.65 -18.15
N PRO A 259 12.45 -13.69 -17.70
CA PRO A 259 12.10 -13.82 -16.30
C PRO A 259 13.32 -13.77 -15.37
N LEU A 260 13.19 -13.03 -14.26
CA LEU A 260 14.20 -12.93 -13.22
C LEU A 260 14.04 -14.06 -12.21
N GLU A 261 15.14 -14.67 -11.79
CA GLU A 261 15.16 -15.60 -10.65
C GLU A 261 15.43 -14.78 -9.39
N VAL A 262 14.47 -14.73 -8.48
CA VAL A 262 14.61 -14.02 -7.21
C VAL A 262 15.17 -14.96 -6.16
N SER A 263 16.19 -14.52 -5.45
CA SER A 263 16.75 -15.29 -4.32
C SER A 263 16.19 -14.80 -2.98
N THR A 264 16.11 -13.49 -2.79
CA THR A 264 15.59 -12.92 -1.54
C THR A 264 14.84 -11.62 -1.81
N MET A 265 13.78 -11.40 -1.04
CA MET A 265 13.10 -10.11 -0.91
C MET A 265 12.92 -9.79 0.57
N SER A 266 13.16 -8.54 0.97
CA SER A 266 12.89 -8.11 2.34
C SER A 266 12.28 -6.72 2.39
N SER A 267 11.39 -6.53 3.35
CA SER A 267 10.72 -5.27 3.65
C SER A 267 10.88 -4.97 5.14
N GLU A 268 11.61 -3.93 5.48
CA GLU A 268 11.89 -3.49 6.83
C GLU A 268 11.17 -2.16 7.10
N TYR A 269 10.44 -2.12 8.21
CA TYR A 269 9.68 -0.94 8.62
C TYR A 269 10.58 0.14 9.19
N LEU A 270 10.47 1.38 8.70
CA LEU A 270 11.20 2.53 9.24
C LEU A 270 10.29 3.37 10.14
N LYS A 271 10.90 4.01 11.14
CA LYS A 271 10.17 4.77 12.15
C LYS A 271 9.51 6.01 11.57
N GLU A 272 8.28 6.31 11.99
CA GLU A 272 7.62 7.57 11.72
C GLU A 272 8.49 8.78 12.10
N GLY A 273 8.49 9.80 11.24
CA GLY A 273 9.33 11.00 11.40
C GLY A 273 10.76 10.86 10.85
N SER A 274 11.17 9.69 10.34
CA SER A 274 12.44 9.51 9.64
C SER A 274 12.48 10.19 8.26
N GLY A 275 11.30 10.47 7.67
CA GLY A 275 11.13 10.91 6.29
C GLY A 275 11.02 9.74 5.29
N TYR A 276 11.09 8.52 5.79
CA TYR A 276 11.00 7.28 5.01
C TYR A 276 9.92 6.37 5.56
N LEU A 277 9.45 5.44 4.72
CA LEU A 277 8.41 4.48 5.05
C LEU A 277 8.99 3.10 5.42
N LYS A 278 9.75 2.54 4.51
CA LYS A 278 10.34 1.20 4.59
C LYS A 278 11.65 1.14 3.83
N THR A 279 12.53 0.23 4.23
CA THR A 279 13.68 -0.20 3.43
C THR A 279 13.30 -1.46 2.68
N TYR A 280 13.44 -1.44 1.36
CA TYR A 280 13.26 -2.61 0.49
C TYR A 280 14.60 -3.11 -0.02
N LYS A 281 14.78 -4.44 -0.04
CA LYS A 281 15.96 -5.08 -0.58
C LYS A 281 15.53 -6.30 -1.38
N THR A 282 16.07 -6.45 -2.58
CA THR A 282 15.82 -7.60 -3.43
C THR A 282 17.11 -8.04 -4.11
N ALA A 283 17.40 -9.35 -4.08
CA ALA A 283 18.48 -9.95 -4.83
C ALA A 283 17.90 -10.86 -5.92
N MET A 284 18.33 -10.62 -7.15
CA MET A 284 17.80 -11.26 -8.36
C MET A 284 18.92 -11.71 -9.26
N THR A 285 18.64 -12.71 -10.11
CA THR A 285 19.54 -13.18 -11.14
C THR A 285 18.84 -13.06 -12.50
N ALA A 286 19.54 -12.47 -13.47
CA ALA A 286 19.10 -12.34 -14.85
C ALA A 286 20.02 -13.12 -15.78
N ASP A 287 19.52 -13.61 -16.90
CA ASP A 287 20.34 -14.17 -17.97
C ASP A 287 21.28 -13.10 -18.54
N PHE A 288 22.54 -13.44 -18.76
CA PHE A 288 23.55 -12.54 -19.29
C PHE A 288 24.39 -13.19 -20.41
N ASP A 289 24.43 -12.52 -21.57
CA ASP A 289 25.23 -12.96 -22.70
C ASP A 289 26.67 -12.40 -22.62
N THR A 290 27.59 -13.21 -22.14
CA THR A 290 29.03 -12.87 -22.03
C THR A 290 29.73 -12.66 -23.37
N LYS A 291 29.11 -13.08 -24.49
CA LYS A 291 29.63 -12.84 -25.87
C LYS A 291 29.17 -11.50 -26.45
N GLY A 292 28.20 -10.86 -25.76
CA GLY A 292 27.69 -9.57 -26.18
C GLY A 292 26.90 -9.57 -27.49
N ILE A 293 26.33 -10.71 -27.90
CA ILE A 293 25.48 -10.82 -29.09
C ILE A 293 24.14 -10.16 -28.82
N LYS A 294 23.57 -10.43 -27.62
CA LYS A 294 22.32 -9.84 -27.15
C LYS A 294 22.55 -9.04 -25.87
N PRO A 295 21.93 -7.86 -25.71
CA PRO A 295 21.89 -7.21 -24.43
C PRO A 295 20.96 -7.96 -23.46
N THR A 296 21.18 -7.80 -22.16
CA THR A 296 20.20 -8.09 -21.12
C THR A 296 19.37 -6.83 -20.92
N SER A 297 18.10 -6.89 -21.31
CA SER A 297 17.22 -5.71 -21.38
C SER A 297 16.24 -5.66 -20.20
N PHE A 298 16.15 -4.48 -19.61
CA PHE A 298 15.21 -4.12 -18.56
C PHE A 298 14.47 -2.86 -18.96
N HIS A 299 13.23 -2.74 -18.44
CA HIS A 299 12.43 -1.54 -18.59
C HIS A 299 12.03 -1.08 -17.20
N LEU A 300 12.32 0.17 -16.85
CA LEU A 300 11.92 0.77 -15.61
C LEU A 300 10.73 1.70 -15.83
N TYR A 301 9.60 1.40 -15.21
CA TYR A 301 8.52 2.36 -15.09
C TYR A 301 8.74 3.18 -13.81
N LEU A 302 8.79 4.49 -13.93
CA LEU A 302 9.11 5.42 -12.86
C LEU A 302 8.02 6.50 -12.81
N GLY A 303 6.91 6.22 -12.14
CA GLY A 303 5.77 7.13 -12.32
C GLY A 303 4.58 6.89 -11.39
N PRO A 304 3.45 7.57 -11.72
CA PRO A 304 2.25 7.57 -10.90
C PRO A 304 1.45 6.28 -11.00
N ASN A 305 0.83 5.86 -9.90
CA ASN A 305 -0.11 4.74 -9.84
C ASN A 305 -1.48 5.14 -10.41
N LYS A 306 -1.50 5.60 -11.67
CA LYS A 306 -2.71 5.93 -12.40
C LYS A 306 -3.06 4.81 -13.36
N PHE A 307 -4.29 4.30 -13.26
CA PHE A 307 -4.75 3.13 -14.03
C PHE A 307 -4.53 3.29 -15.55
N SER A 308 -4.95 4.43 -16.12
CA SER A 308 -4.80 4.72 -17.54
C SER A 308 -3.33 4.82 -17.95
N THR A 309 -2.51 5.52 -17.16
CA THR A 309 -1.08 5.73 -17.42
C THR A 309 -0.30 4.42 -17.37
N LEU A 310 -0.54 3.57 -16.37
CA LEU A 310 0.08 2.24 -16.29
C LEU A 310 -0.28 1.40 -17.53
N LYS A 311 -1.56 1.39 -17.93
CA LYS A 311 -2.03 0.67 -19.11
C LYS A 311 -1.46 1.20 -20.41
N GLU A 312 -1.28 2.52 -20.55
CA GLU A 312 -0.67 3.14 -21.74
C GLU A 312 0.81 2.81 -21.85
N ASN A 313 1.55 2.88 -20.74
CA ASN A 313 2.96 2.54 -20.70
C ASN A 313 3.19 1.03 -20.94
N GLU A 314 2.35 0.16 -20.38
CA GLU A 314 2.40 -1.28 -20.66
C GLU A 314 2.31 -1.60 -22.16
N LYS A 315 1.42 -0.93 -22.90
CA LYS A 315 1.27 -1.12 -24.34
C LYS A 315 2.53 -0.75 -25.15
N MET A 316 3.40 0.10 -24.59
CA MET A 316 4.66 0.49 -25.23
C MET A 316 5.78 -0.54 -25.03
N LEU A 317 5.60 -1.45 -24.05
CA LEU A 317 6.63 -2.41 -23.67
C LEU A 317 6.53 -3.73 -24.40
N SER A 318 5.36 -4.20 -24.74
CA SER A 318 5.25 -5.60 -25.16
C SER A 318 4.53 -5.83 -26.46
N ALA A 319 5.13 -6.70 -27.22
CA ALA A 319 4.55 -7.38 -28.36
C ALA A 319 3.88 -8.71 -27.94
N GLY A 320 3.07 -8.75 -26.86
CA GLY A 320 2.25 -9.92 -26.65
C GLY A 320 2.00 -10.44 -25.22
N ASP A 321 2.81 -10.09 -24.23
CA ASP A 321 2.60 -10.54 -22.86
C ASP A 321 1.81 -9.52 -22.05
N GLU A 322 0.73 -9.96 -21.39
CA GLU A 322 -0.04 -9.13 -20.48
C GLU A 322 0.72 -9.01 -19.15
N LEU A 323 1.31 -7.83 -18.91
CA LEU A 323 2.04 -7.53 -17.68
C LEU A 323 1.08 -7.15 -16.54
N ASP A 324 -0.14 -6.71 -16.86
CA ASP A 324 -1.19 -6.25 -15.92
C ASP A 324 -0.67 -5.22 -14.90
N LEU A 325 0.16 -4.25 -15.37
CA LEU A 325 0.73 -3.20 -14.50
C LEU A 325 -0.35 -2.41 -13.77
N GLN A 326 -1.53 -2.28 -14.38
CA GLN A 326 -2.68 -1.62 -13.75
C GLN A 326 -3.20 -2.35 -12.50
N SER A 327 -2.79 -3.60 -12.24
CA SER A 327 -3.10 -4.31 -10.99
C SER A 327 -2.48 -3.66 -9.75
N LEU A 328 -1.43 -2.85 -9.95
CA LEU A 328 -0.77 -2.06 -8.89
C LEU A 328 -1.66 -1.00 -8.27
N VAL A 329 -2.70 -0.53 -8.99
CA VAL A 329 -3.72 0.35 -8.41
C VAL A 329 -4.63 -0.48 -7.52
N TYR A 330 -4.51 -0.30 -6.20
CA TYR A 330 -5.29 -1.08 -5.24
C TYR A 330 -6.78 -0.75 -5.35
N MET A 331 -7.56 -1.72 -5.75
CA MET A 331 -9.02 -1.61 -5.94
C MET A 331 -9.82 -2.53 -5.01
N GLY A 332 -9.17 -3.18 -4.03
CA GLY A 332 -9.81 -4.13 -3.11
C GLY A 332 -9.89 -5.56 -3.63
N TRP A 333 -10.59 -6.42 -2.88
CA TRP A 333 -10.75 -7.85 -3.18
C TRP A 333 -11.47 -8.10 -4.53
N PRO A 334 -11.45 -9.32 -5.09
CA PRO A 334 -11.90 -9.59 -6.46
C PRO A 334 -13.29 -9.03 -6.81
N ILE A 335 -14.28 -9.21 -5.94
CA ILE A 335 -15.65 -8.68 -6.15
C ILE A 335 -15.63 -7.13 -6.09
N ILE A 336 -14.90 -6.58 -5.14
CA ILE A 336 -14.77 -5.13 -4.94
C ILE A 336 -13.95 -4.52 -6.08
N LYS A 337 -12.84 -5.15 -6.47
CA LYS A 337 -12.01 -4.78 -7.64
C LYS A 337 -12.88 -4.70 -8.90
N TRP A 338 -13.80 -5.66 -9.12
CA TRP A 338 -14.72 -5.64 -10.25
C TRP A 338 -15.63 -4.40 -10.24
N ILE A 339 -16.27 -4.08 -9.08
CA ILE A 339 -17.13 -2.89 -8.93
C ILE A 339 -16.32 -1.61 -9.18
N ASN A 340 -15.12 -1.50 -8.59
CA ASN A 340 -14.27 -0.34 -8.74
C ASN A 340 -13.79 -0.17 -10.19
N ARG A 341 -13.32 -1.23 -10.83
CA ARG A 341 -12.78 -1.22 -12.20
C ARG A 341 -13.84 -0.91 -13.25
N PHE A 342 -15.05 -1.47 -13.14
CA PHE A 342 -16.07 -1.37 -14.19
C PHE A 342 -17.13 -0.29 -13.93
N PHE A 343 -17.25 0.21 -12.72
CA PHE A 343 -18.22 1.25 -12.40
C PHE A 343 -17.55 2.52 -11.88
N PHE A 344 -16.85 2.46 -10.75
CA PHE A 344 -16.35 3.68 -10.11
C PHE A 344 -15.26 4.37 -10.92
N LEU A 345 -14.30 3.66 -11.48
CA LEU A 345 -13.25 4.25 -12.30
C LEU A 345 -13.83 5.06 -13.47
N TYR A 346 -14.72 4.45 -14.24
CA TYR A 346 -15.34 5.16 -15.38
C TYR A 346 -16.25 6.32 -14.94
N ALA A 347 -16.99 6.14 -13.84
CA ALA A 347 -17.83 7.22 -13.31
C ALA A 347 -17.00 8.42 -12.84
N PHE A 348 -15.87 8.17 -12.18
CA PHE A 348 -14.93 9.20 -11.77
C PHE A 348 -14.26 9.87 -12.97
N ASP A 349 -13.68 9.11 -13.89
CA ASP A 349 -13.02 9.63 -15.08
C ASP A 349 -13.99 10.52 -15.90
N PHE A 350 -15.25 10.08 -16.06
CA PHE A 350 -16.27 10.89 -16.72
C PHE A 350 -16.56 12.20 -15.97
N LEU A 351 -16.78 12.13 -14.64
CA LEU A 351 -17.08 13.32 -13.85
C LEU A 351 -15.89 14.29 -13.76
N THR A 352 -14.68 13.76 -13.67
CA THR A 352 -13.44 14.56 -13.65
C THR A 352 -13.21 15.25 -14.99
N SER A 353 -13.56 14.61 -16.12
CA SER A 353 -13.44 15.20 -17.46
C SER A 353 -14.32 16.44 -17.66
N LEU A 354 -15.31 16.66 -16.80
CA LEU A 354 -16.13 17.88 -16.80
C LEU A 354 -15.40 19.11 -16.24
N GLY A 355 -14.18 18.97 -15.74
CA GLY A 355 -13.37 20.06 -15.18
C GLY A 355 -13.91 20.63 -13.86
N LEU A 356 -14.74 19.85 -13.14
CA LEU A 356 -15.31 20.25 -11.86
C LEU A 356 -14.31 20.03 -10.72
N ASN A 357 -14.46 20.86 -9.66
CA ASN A 357 -13.70 20.62 -8.42
C ASN A 357 -14.00 19.22 -7.87
N MET A 358 -12.97 18.52 -7.40
CA MET A 358 -13.06 17.12 -6.97
C MET A 358 -14.05 16.90 -5.82
N GLY A 359 -14.21 17.86 -4.91
CA GLY A 359 -15.24 17.81 -3.87
C GLY A 359 -16.67 17.79 -4.43
N ILE A 360 -16.91 18.50 -5.55
CA ILE A 360 -18.20 18.47 -6.26
C ILE A 360 -18.37 17.16 -7.01
N VAL A 361 -17.31 16.63 -7.62
CA VAL A 361 -17.30 15.30 -8.27
C VAL A 361 -17.77 14.24 -7.28
N LEU A 362 -17.27 14.25 -6.04
CA LEU A 362 -17.70 13.32 -4.97
C LEU A 362 -19.18 13.46 -4.61
N VAL A 363 -19.72 14.69 -4.60
CA VAL A 363 -21.16 14.93 -4.40
C VAL A 363 -21.97 14.32 -5.54
N LEU A 364 -21.59 14.58 -6.79
CA LEU A 364 -22.28 14.05 -7.97
C LEU A 364 -22.23 12.52 -8.01
N LEU A 365 -21.06 11.94 -7.73
CA LEU A 365 -20.91 10.50 -7.60
C LEU A 365 -21.85 9.92 -6.53
N THR A 366 -21.92 10.58 -5.36
CA THR A 366 -22.84 10.19 -4.29
C THR A 366 -24.29 10.18 -4.80
N LEU A 367 -24.72 11.21 -5.53
CA LEU A 367 -26.08 11.30 -6.08
C LEU A 367 -26.34 10.18 -7.10
N ILE A 368 -25.39 9.89 -7.99
CA ILE A 368 -25.50 8.79 -8.97
C ILE A 368 -25.69 7.45 -8.23
N VAL A 369 -24.83 7.14 -7.27
CA VAL A 369 -24.89 5.90 -6.49
C VAL A 369 -26.22 5.80 -5.73
N LYS A 370 -26.65 6.87 -5.06
CA LYS A 370 -27.92 6.88 -4.32
C LYS A 370 -29.13 6.75 -5.24
N PHE A 371 -29.10 7.34 -6.41
CA PHE A 371 -30.16 7.18 -7.41
C PHE A 371 -30.27 5.73 -7.89
N LEU A 372 -29.14 5.07 -8.15
CA LEU A 372 -29.12 3.65 -8.56
C LEU A 372 -29.65 2.73 -7.45
N VAL A 373 -29.35 3.02 -6.20
CA VAL A 373 -29.77 2.21 -5.05
C VAL A 373 -31.20 2.56 -4.58
N PHE A 374 -31.74 3.70 -4.98
CA PHE A 374 -33.06 4.20 -4.53
C PHE A 374 -34.21 3.20 -4.68
N PRO A 375 -34.39 2.47 -5.82
CA PRO A 375 -35.48 1.50 -5.95
C PRO A 375 -35.44 0.39 -4.89
N LEU A 376 -34.22 -0.04 -4.54
CA LEU A 376 -34.00 -1.06 -3.51
C LEU A 376 -34.28 -0.50 -2.11
N MET A 377 -33.82 0.71 -1.82
CA MET A 377 -34.09 1.40 -0.56
C MET A 377 -35.59 1.62 -0.38
N LYS A 378 -36.33 2.00 -1.43
CA LYS A 378 -37.78 2.15 -1.39
C LYS A 378 -38.47 0.81 -1.04
N LYS A 379 -38.08 -0.30 -1.68
CA LYS A 379 -38.63 -1.64 -1.40
C LYS A 379 -38.42 -2.02 0.08
N SER A 380 -37.24 -1.81 0.60
CA SER A 380 -36.90 -2.12 1.98
C SER A 380 -37.62 -1.19 2.98
N TYR A 381 -37.71 0.10 2.67
CA TYR A 381 -38.49 1.03 3.47
C TYR A 381 -39.95 0.59 3.58
N ILE A 382 -40.58 0.21 2.45
CA ILE A 382 -41.95 -0.31 2.42
C ILE A 382 -42.06 -1.62 3.23
N ALA A 383 -41.07 -2.53 3.19
CA ALA A 383 -41.05 -3.74 4.00
C ALA A 383 -41.05 -3.39 5.50
N SER A 384 -40.23 -2.45 5.93
CA SER A 384 -40.20 -1.95 7.31
C SER A 384 -41.51 -1.24 7.70
N ALA A 385 -42.09 -0.45 6.80
CA ALA A 385 -43.37 0.22 6.99
C ALA A 385 -44.54 -0.80 7.13
N ASN A 386 -44.52 -1.89 6.36
CA ASN A 386 -45.48 -2.99 6.48
C ASN A 386 -45.46 -3.61 7.89
N MET A 387 -44.26 -3.84 8.45
CA MET A 387 -44.15 -4.35 9.82
C MET A 387 -44.66 -3.34 10.85
N ARG A 388 -44.38 -2.04 10.65
CA ARG A 388 -44.85 -0.95 11.51
C ARG A 388 -46.37 -0.89 11.58
N VAL A 389 -47.08 -0.92 10.43
CA VAL A 389 -48.54 -0.84 10.41
C VAL A 389 -49.24 -2.10 10.93
N LEU A 390 -48.57 -3.26 10.94
CA LEU A 390 -49.06 -4.52 11.51
C LEU A 390 -48.77 -4.64 13.02
N ARG A 391 -48.01 -3.73 13.61
CA ARG A 391 -47.63 -3.76 15.06
C ARG A 391 -48.80 -3.93 16.00
N PRO A 392 -49.97 -3.24 15.90
CA PRO A 392 -51.07 -3.43 16.82
C PRO A 392 -51.56 -4.88 16.86
N LYS A 393 -51.69 -5.54 15.70
CA LYS A 393 -52.09 -6.94 15.61
C LYS A 393 -51.03 -7.90 16.18
N MET A 394 -49.78 -7.50 16.11
CA MET A 394 -48.68 -8.28 16.67
C MET A 394 -48.61 -8.18 18.20
N GLU A 395 -49.00 -7.03 18.76
CA GLU A 395 -49.13 -6.85 20.20
C GLU A 395 -50.25 -7.75 20.80
N GLU A 396 -51.31 -8.03 20.04
CA GLU A 396 -52.34 -9.00 20.44
C GLU A 396 -51.77 -10.43 20.52
N ILE A 397 -50.91 -10.83 19.55
CA ILE A 397 -50.23 -12.14 19.61
C ILE A 397 -49.28 -12.20 20.83
N ASN A 398 -48.53 -11.13 21.09
CA ASN A 398 -47.64 -11.07 22.23
C ASN A 398 -48.36 -11.18 23.55
N ALA A 399 -49.56 -10.58 23.69
CA ALA A 399 -50.39 -10.67 24.89
C ALA A 399 -50.90 -12.09 25.18
N LYS A 400 -51.02 -12.95 24.14
CA LYS A 400 -51.41 -14.36 24.34
C LYS A 400 -50.31 -15.20 24.98
N TYR A 401 -49.03 -14.80 24.85
CA TYR A 401 -47.87 -15.54 25.32
C TYR A 401 -47.01 -14.73 26.29
N PRO A 402 -47.51 -14.48 27.53
CA PRO A 402 -46.78 -13.61 28.46
C PRO A 402 -45.60 -14.30 29.17
N LYS A 403 -45.52 -15.63 29.12
CA LYS A 403 -44.49 -16.40 29.83
C LYS A 403 -43.26 -16.57 28.98
N LYS A 404 -42.06 -16.52 29.56
CA LYS A 404 -40.78 -16.76 28.89
C LYS A 404 -40.68 -18.18 28.32
N GLU A 405 -41.34 -19.14 28.92
CA GLU A 405 -41.41 -20.56 28.47
C GLU A 405 -42.08 -20.71 27.10
N ASP A 406 -43.03 -19.81 26.79
CA ASP A 406 -43.78 -19.79 25.54
C ASP A 406 -43.07 -19.00 24.41
N ALA A 407 -41.85 -18.52 24.63
CA ALA A 407 -41.13 -17.66 23.66
C ALA A 407 -41.00 -18.30 22.27
N MET A 408 -40.87 -19.62 22.22
CA MET A 408 -40.76 -20.36 20.94
C MET A 408 -42.08 -20.43 20.21
N LEU A 409 -43.18 -20.74 20.91
CA LEU A 409 -44.55 -20.76 20.37
C LEU A 409 -44.94 -19.37 19.85
N LYS A 410 -44.62 -18.34 20.63
CA LYS A 410 -44.80 -16.95 20.27
C LYS A 410 -44.06 -16.60 18.97
N GLN A 411 -42.79 -16.99 18.86
CA GLN A 411 -41.99 -16.71 17.66
C GLN A 411 -42.55 -17.43 16.42
N GLN A 412 -43.05 -18.67 16.59
CA GLN A 412 -43.72 -19.41 15.50
C GLN A 412 -45.01 -18.69 15.05
N GLU A 413 -45.84 -18.24 15.99
CA GLU A 413 -47.11 -17.56 15.64
C GLU A 413 -46.81 -16.20 14.99
N VAL A 414 -45.81 -15.45 15.45
CA VAL A 414 -45.35 -14.21 14.79
C VAL A 414 -44.85 -14.47 13.37
N MET A 415 -44.06 -15.51 13.16
CA MET A 415 -43.56 -15.84 11.81
C MET A 415 -44.71 -16.31 10.89
N LYS A 416 -45.66 -17.07 11.41
CA LYS A 416 -46.87 -17.46 10.68
C LYS A 416 -47.71 -16.25 10.32
N PHE A 417 -47.91 -15.32 11.25
CA PHE A 417 -48.63 -14.07 11.04
C PHE A 417 -48.00 -13.23 9.90
N TYR A 418 -46.66 -13.02 9.92
CA TYR A 418 -45.96 -12.32 8.82
C TYR A 418 -46.11 -13.04 7.49
N SER A 419 -46.05 -14.38 7.48
CA SER A 419 -46.25 -15.18 6.27
C SER A 419 -47.67 -15.05 5.70
N GLU A 420 -48.71 -15.02 6.55
CA GLU A 420 -50.10 -14.83 6.13
C GLU A 420 -50.33 -13.46 5.47
N TYR A 421 -49.71 -12.39 6.00
CA TYR A 421 -49.76 -11.07 5.39
C TYR A 421 -48.76 -10.88 4.24
N GLY A 422 -47.87 -11.85 4.02
CA GLY A 422 -46.83 -11.78 2.97
C GLY A 422 -45.76 -10.73 3.22
N VAL A 423 -45.46 -10.50 4.49
CA VAL A 423 -44.42 -9.57 4.93
C VAL A 423 -43.19 -10.39 5.35
N SER A 424 -42.00 -9.96 4.91
CA SER A 424 -40.74 -10.58 5.32
C SER A 424 -40.04 -9.71 6.36
N PRO A 425 -39.71 -10.26 7.55
CA PRO A 425 -38.97 -9.53 8.58
C PRO A 425 -37.53 -9.20 8.12
N MET A 426 -36.98 -9.96 7.17
CA MET A 426 -35.64 -9.69 6.60
C MET A 426 -35.64 -8.58 5.53
N GLY A 427 -36.81 -8.11 5.07
CA GLY A 427 -36.88 -7.06 4.08
C GLY A 427 -36.29 -5.70 4.53
N GLY A 428 -36.29 -5.45 5.85
CA GLY A 428 -35.76 -4.23 6.44
C GLY A 428 -34.23 -4.11 6.46
N CYS A 429 -33.49 -5.24 6.46
CA CYS A 429 -32.01 -5.23 6.46
C CYS A 429 -31.38 -5.32 5.06
N LEU A 430 -32.19 -5.54 4.02
CA LEU A 430 -31.72 -5.68 2.64
C LEU A 430 -30.88 -4.49 2.13
N PRO A 431 -31.18 -3.20 2.45
CA PRO A 431 -30.34 -2.10 2.02
C PRO A 431 -28.93 -2.18 2.59
N MET A 432 -28.78 -2.59 3.85
CA MET A 432 -27.48 -2.70 4.49
C MET A 432 -26.60 -3.72 3.76
N LEU A 433 -27.16 -4.88 3.37
CA LEU A 433 -26.43 -5.93 2.65
C LEU A 433 -25.98 -5.48 1.26
N ILE A 434 -26.79 -4.66 0.57
CA ILE A 434 -26.46 -4.16 -0.77
C ILE A 434 -25.52 -2.95 -0.70
N GLN A 435 -25.68 -2.11 0.30
CA GLN A 435 -24.85 -0.92 0.47
C GLN A 435 -23.44 -1.26 0.95
N MET A 436 -23.25 -2.39 1.65
CA MET A 436 -21.94 -2.80 2.19
C MET A 436 -20.87 -3.00 1.11
N PRO A 437 -21.10 -3.73 -0.01
CA PRO A 437 -20.12 -3.84 -1.08
C PRO A 437 -19.76 -2.49 -1.72
N ILE A 438 -20.74 -1.58 -1.87
CA ILE A 438 -20.52 -0.22 -2.40
C ILE A 438 -19.67 0.60 -1.43
N TRP A 439 -19.96 0.51 -0.14
CA TRP A 439 -19.20 1.19 0.91
C TRP A 439 -17.74 0.72 0.94
N ILE A 440 -17.51 -0.60 0.90
CA ILE A 440 -16.16 -1.19 0.86
C ILE A 440 -15.44 -0.83 -0.44
N ALA A 441 -16.16 -0.80 -1.57
CA ALA A 441 -15.57 -0.43 -2.86
C ALA A 441 -15.00 0.99 -2.82
N LEU A 442 -15.77 1.97 -2.34
CA LEU A 442 -15.33 3.36 -2.26
C LEU A 442 -14.30 3.59 -1.14
N PHE A 443 -14.36 2.81 -0.05
CA PHE A 443 -13.35 2.80 0.98
C PHE A 443 -11.96 2.45 0.44
N ASN A 444 -11.89 1.51 -0.50
CA ASN A 444 -10.62 1.14 -1.14
C ASN A 444 -10.27 2.06 -2.32
N PHE A 445 -11.27 2.57 -3.04
CA PHE A 445 -11.05 3.34 -4.27
C PHE A 445 -10.64 4.79 -4.00
N ILE A 446 -11.43 5.53 -3.20
CA ILE A 446 -11.25 6.98 -3.02
C ILE A 446 -9.84 7.34 -2.51
N PRO A 447 -9.29 6.71 -1.46
CA PRO A 447 -7.96 7.07 -0.97
C PRO A 447 -6.81 6.72 -1.92
N ASN A 448 -7.02 5.76 -2.84
CA ASN A 448 -6.01 5.31 -3.79
C ASN A 448 -6.17 5.91 -5.20
N TYR A 449 -7.14 6.80 -5.39
CA TYR A 449 -7.36 7.49 -6.65
C TYR A 449 -6.45 8.73 -6.71
N ILE A 450 -5.37 8.64 -7.49
CA ILE A 450 -4.29 9.65 -7.50
C ILE A 450 -4.75 11.04 -7.91
N GLU A 451 -5.82 11.17 -8.70
CA GLU A 451 -6.37 12.46 -9.11
C GLU A 451 -6.97 13.27 -7.94
N MET A 452 -7.15 12.66 -6.76
CA MET A 452 -7.52 13.39 -5.54
C MET A 452 -6.33 14.11 -4.90
N ARG A 453 -5.11 13.70 -5.24
CA ARG A 453 -3.88 14.22 -4.66
C ARG A 453 -3.68 15.69 -5.03
N GLY A 454 -3.49 16.53 -4.01
CA GLY A 454 -3.33 17.98 -4.19
C GLY A 454 -4.61 18.73 -4.57
N GLN A 455 -5.79 18.06 -4.56
CA GLN A 455 -7.07 18.73 -4.84
C GLN A 455 -7.65 19.31 -3.55
N SER A 456 -7.74 20.63 -3.49
CA SER A 456 -8.33 21.33 -2.34
C SER A 456 -9.86 21.43 -2.45
N PHE A 457 -10.54 21.36 -1.30
CA PHE A 457 -11.97 21.58 -1.20
C PHE A 457 -12.39 22.09 0.17
N LEU A 458 -13.15 23.18 0.21
CA LEU A 458 -13.54 23.89 1.42
C LEU A 458 -12.32 24.28 2.25
N TRP A 459 -12.12 23.68 3.42
CA TRP A 459 -10.99 23.90 4.32
C TRP A 459 -9.88 22.86 4.18
N ALA A 460 -10.10 21.77 3.43
CA ALA A 460 -9.08 20.76 3.19
C ALA A 460 -8.19 21.19 2.02
N ASP A 461 -6.89 21.24 2.26
CA ASP A 461 -5.89 21.57 1.24
C ASP A 461 -5.70 20.43 0.24
N ASP A 462 -5.97 19.20 0.67
CA ASP A 462 -5.78 17.99 -0.13
C ASP A 462 -6.79 16.90 0.25
N LEU A 463 -7.63 16.48 -0.70
CA LEU A 463 -8.64 15.46 -0.49
C LEU A 463 -8.08 14.03 -0.38
N SER A 464 -6.85 13.79 -0.81
CA SER A 464 -6.21 12.46 -0.70
C SER A 464 -5.71 12.13 0.70
N THR A 465 -5.50 13.14 1.54
CA THR A 465 -5.04 13.01 2.93
C THR A 465 -6.09 13.57 3.90
N TYR A 466 -5.80 13.53 5.20
CA TYR A 466 -6.70 14.08 6.22
C TYR A 466 -6.72 15.61 6.25
N ASP A 467 -7.86 16.20 6.61
CA ASP A 467 -8.00 17.61 6.93
C ASP A 467 -7.64 17.82 8.40
N ASP A 468 -6.72 18.73 8.70
CA ASP A 468 -6.27 19.08 10.03
C ASP A 468 -6.67 20.50 10.42
N ILE A 469 -7.96 20.68 10.68
CA ILE A 469 -8.46 22.01 11.09
C ILE A 469 -7.85 22.48 12.41
N ILE A 470 -7.48 21.55 13.27
CA ILE A 470 -6.72 21.76 14.50
C ILE A 470 -5.57 20.77 14.51
N ASN A 471 -4.34 21.27 14.60
CA ASN A 471 -3.15 20.46 14.81
C ASN A 471 -2.47 20.95 16.10
N TRP A 472 -2.34 20.04 17.07
CA TRP A 472 -1.73 20.34 18.39
C TRP A 472 -0.26 19.94 18.48
N GLY A 473 0.31 19.34 17.43
CA GLY A 473 1.76 19.09 17.30
C GLY A 473 2.34 18.01 18.22
N PHE A 474 1.48 17.23 18.90
CA PHE A 474 1.88 16.06 19.68
C PHE A 474 0.89 14.93 19.51
N HIS A 475 1.36 13.68 19.57
CA HIS A 475 0.52 12.52 19.35
C HIS A 475 -0.33 12.20 20.59
N ILE A 476 -1.67 12.21 20.43
CA ILE A 476 -2.63 11.70 21.42
C ILE A 476 -3.00 10.29 21.03
N TRP A 477 -2.81 9.35 21.94
CA TRP A 477 -3.14 7.95 21.70
C TRP A 477 -4.58 7.77 21.20
N GLY A 478 -4.75 7.14 20.04
CA GLY A 478 -6.03 6.88 19.39
C GLY A 478 -6.60 8.04 18.56
N ILE A 479 -6.10 9.28 18.71
CA ILE A 479 -6.58 10.45 17.94
C ILE A 479 -5.52 10.92 16.95
N GLY A 480 -4.22 10.76 17.29
CA GLY A 480 -3.14 11.32 16.53
C GLY A 480 -2.77 12.74 16.97
N ASP A 481 -2.19 13.52 16.09
CA ASP A 481 -1.71 14.89 16.29
C ASP A 481 -2.69 15.98 15.82
N HIS A 482 -3.82 15.57 15.22
CA HIS A 482 -4.76 16.46 14.53
C HIS A 482 -6.22 16.07 14.74
N LEU A 483 -7.11 16.97 14.33
CA LEU A 483 -8.56 16.79 14.33
C LEU A 483 -9.11 17.06 12.91
N SER A 484 -9.73 16.05 12.31
CA SER A 484 -10.41 16.15 11.03
C SER A 484 -11.86 16.60 11.22
N LEU A 485 -12.22 17.74 10.63
CA LEU A 485 -13.59 18.23 10.66
C LEU A 485 -14.53 17.40 9.78
N PHE A 486 -14.06 16.93 8.62
CA PHE A 486 -14.86 16.05 7.77
C PHE A 486 -15.17 14.73 8.48
N CYS A 487 -14.22 14.18 9.24
CA CYS A 487 -14.46 12.99 10.05
C CYS A 487 -15.53 13.24 11.13
N ILE A 488 -15.48 14.37 11.83
CA ILE A 488 -16.50 14.76 12.81
C ILE A 488 -17.87 14.86 12.14
N LEU A 489 -17.99 15.58 11.03
CA LEU A 489 -19.24 15.75 10.30
C LEU A 489 -19.81 14.41 9.84
N TRP A 490 -18.95 13.51 9.34
CA TRP A 490 -19.35 12.15 8.98
C TRP A 490 -19.86 11.37 10.20
N CYS A 491 -19.13 11.37 11.32
CA CYS A 491 -19.56 10.71 12.55
C CYS A 491 -20.91 11.24 13.06
N LEU A 492 -21.10 12.56 13.09
CA LEU A 492 -22.36 13.19 13.48
C LEU A 492 -23.51 12.78 12.55
N SER A 493 -23.29 12.79 11.22
CA SER A 493 -24.29 12.35 10.24
C SER A 493 -24.64 10.87 10.42
N THR A 494 -23.66 10.03 10.75
CA THR A 494 -23.84 8.59 11.00
C THR A 494 -24.64 8.34 12.27
N VAL A 495 -24.34 9.04 13.36
CA VAL A 495 -25.14 8.99 14.61
C VAL A 495 -26.59 9.38 14.32
N PHE A 496 -26.80 10.51 13.62
CA PHE A 496 -28.14 11.01 13.29
C PHE A 496 -28.93 10.03 12.42
N ASN A 497 -28.28 9.47 11.39
CA ASN A 497 -28.87 8.45 10.52
C ASN A 497 -29.22 7.17 11.31
N SER A 498 -28.34 6.76 12.23
CA SER A 498 -28.57 5.62 13.10
C SER A 498 -29.74 5.82 14.04
N VAL A 499 -29.90 7.01 14.63
CA VAL A 499 -31.07 7.36 15.47
C VAL A 499 -32.38 7.26 14.67
N ILE A 500 -32.42 7.81 13.45
CA ILE A 500 -33.60 7.74 12.59
C ILE A 500 -33.93 6.29 12.24
N THR A 501 -32.94 5.51 11.82
CA THR A 501 -33.12 4.10 11.46
C THR A 501 -33.58 3.24 12.63
N GLN A 502 -32.99 3.43 13.80
CA GLN A 502 -33.41 2.72 15.02
C GLN A 502 -34.83 3.07 15.45
N ARG A 503 -35.22 4.35 15.38
CA ARG A 503 -36.62 4.73 15.67
C ARG A 503 -37.58 4.00 14.76
N GLN A 504 -37.26 3.88 13.46
CA GLN A 504 -38.11 3.15 12.52
C GLN A 504 -38.16 1.65 12.79
N GLN A 505 -37.03 1.03 13.15
CA GLN A 505 -36.98 -0.39 13.51
C GLN A 505 -37.70 -0.68 14.82
N SER A 506 -37.57 0.19 15.84
CA SER A 506 -38.22 -0.02 17.12
C SER A 506 -39.75 0.07 17.05
N TYR A 507 -40.30 0.83 16.08
CA TYR A 507 -41.76 0.80 15.83
C TYR A 507 -42.24 -0.52 15.23
N ALA A 508 -41.34 -1.32 14.63
CA ALA A 508 -41.68 -2.62 14.03
C ALA A 508 -41.43 -3.80 14.99
N MET A 509 -40.88 -3.56 16.19
CA MET A 509 -40.47 -4.59 17.15
C MET A 509 -41.37 -4.59 18.41
N THR A 510 -41.52 -5.74 19.01
CA THR A 510 -42.19 -5.89 20.33
C THR A 510 -41.29 -5.43 21.45
N ASP A 511 -41.88 -5.12 22.64
CA ASP A 511 -41.13 -4.62 23.79
C ASP A 511 -40.05 -5.60 24.29
N GLU A 512 -40.27 -6.92 24.14
CA GLU A 512 -39.26 -7.94 24.47
C GLU A 512 -38.10 -7.97 23.46
N GLN A 513 -38.42 -7.86 22.19
CA GLN A 513 -37.39 -7.74 21.12
C GLN A 513 -36.61 -6.43 21.32
N GLN A 514 -37.25 -5.34 21.75
CA GLN A 514 -36.56 -4.09 22.08
C GLN A 514 -35.61 -4.24 23.30
N GLN A 515 -35.95 -5.08 24.27
CA GLN A 515 -35.06 -5.37 25.40
C GLN A 515 -33.82 -6.16 24.98
N GLN A 516 -33.97 -7.18 24.15
CA GLN A 516 -32.84 -7.91 23.56
C GLN A 516 -31.96 -7.01 22.70
N MET A 517 -32.54 -6.02 22.03
CA MET A 517 -31.86 -5.05 21.20
C MET A 517 -31.19 -3.89 21.98
N LYS A 518 -31.34 -3.81 23.31
CA LYS A 518 -30.67 -2.74 24.10
C LYS A 518 -29.15 -2.74 23.92
N MET A 519 -28.51 -3.90 23.90
CA MET A 519 -27.07 -4.03 23.68
C MET A 519 -26.69 -3.57 22.26
N MET A 520 -27.50 -3.92 21.25
CA MET A 520 -27.28 -3.50 19.87
C MET A 520 -27.50 -1.98 19.68
N LYS A 521 -28.42 -1.37 20.45
CA LYS A 521 -28.56 0.11 20.49
C LYS A 521 -27.29 0.79 20.98
N TRP A 522 -26.69 0.30 22.07
CA TRP A 522 -25.43 0.82 22.58
C TRP A 522 -24.29 0.69 21.56
N MET A 523 -24.16 -0.47 20.91
CA MET A 523 -23.18 -0.66 19.82
C MET A 523 -23.37 0.33 18.68
N THR A 524 -24.63 0.63 18.32
CA THR A 524 -24.91 1.58 17.21
C THR A 524 -24.46 3.02 17.54
N TYR A 525 -24.51 3.43 18.81
CA TYR A 525 -23.99 4.74 19.24
C TYR A 525 -22.49 4.74 19.48
N LEU A 526 -21.91 3.62 19.93
CA LEU A 526 -20.48 3.50 20.19
C LEU A 526 -19.68 3.36 18.89
N MET A 527 -20.26 2.71 17.88
CA MET A 527 -19.57 2.41 16.62
C MET A 527 -19.09 3.67 15.88
N PRO A 528 -19.86 4.77 15.72
CA PRO A 528 -19.36 6.00 15.15
C PRO A 528 -18.20 6.63 15.94
N LEU A 529 -18.19 6.46 17.27
CA LEU A 529 -17.09 6.93 18.11
C LEU A 529 -15.80 6.12 17.85
N ILE A 530 -15.93 4.79 17.73
CA ILE A 530 -14.79 3.92 17.34
C ILE A 530 -14.30 4.29 15.95
N PHE A 531 -15.21 4.53 15.01
CA PHE A 531 -14.86 4.96 13.67
C PHE A 531 -14.17 6.32 13.65
N PHE A 532 -14.54 7.24 14.53
CA PHE A 532 -13.85 8.53 14.66
C PHE A 532 -12.35 8.32 14.88
N PHE A 533 -11.97 7.48 15.85
CA PHE A 533 -10.55 7.19 16.13
C PHE A 533 -9.83 6.54 14.94
N SER A 534 -10.53 5.68 14.18
CA SER A 534 -9.94 4.99 13.04
C SER A 534 -9.84 5.88 11.79
N PHE A 535 -10.80 6.79 11.58
CA PHE A 535 -10.94 7.56 10.35
C PHE A 535 -10.47 9.02 10.45
N ASN A 536 -10.05 9.46 11.64
CA ASN A 536 -9.53 10.82 11.83
C ASN A 536 -8.32 11.11 10.92
N SER A 537 -7.45 10.11 10.71
CA SER A 537 -6.26 10.20 9.85
C SER A 537 -6.50 9.69 8.41
N TYR A 538 -7.77 9.42 8.03
CA TYR A 538 -8.09 8.99 6.68
C TYR A 538 -8.33 10.17 5.73
N SER A 539 -8.33 9.87 4.43
CA SER A 539 -8.58 10.82 3.34
C SER A 539 -9.80 11.71 3.60
N ALA A 540 -9.60 13.03 3.53
CA ALA A 540 -10.65 14.04 3.62
C ALA A 540 -11.75 13.81 2.56
N GLY A 541 -11.36 13.39 1.34
CA GLY A 541 -12.29 13.02 0.28
C GLY A 541 -13.20 11.86 0.64
N LEU A 542 -12.67 10.83 1.32
CA LEU A 542 -13.46 9.70 1.80
C LEU A 542 -14.44 10.12 2.90
N ASN A 543 -13.99 10.89 3.87
CA ASN A 543 -14.82 11.42 4.96
C ASN A 543 -15.92 12.33 4.41
N TRP A 544 -15.59 13.19 3.42
CA TRP A 544 -16.56 14.03 2.72
C TRP A 544 -17.61 13.21 1.98
N TYR A 545 -17.19 12.20 1.19
CA TYR A 545 -18.12 11.30 0.52
C TYR A 545 -19.10 10.65 1.50
N TYR A 546 -18.61 10.11 2.61
CA TYR A 546 -19.47 9.45 3.59
C TYR A 546 -20.41 10.43 4.31
N PHE A 547 -19.94 11.63 4.61
CA PHE A 547 -20.77 12.68 5.18
C PHE A 547 -21.95 13.02 4.24
N ILE A 548 -21.67 13.33 2.97
CA ILE A 548 -22.71 13.64 1.96
C ILE A 548 -23.63 12.43 1.74
N SER A 549 -23.07 11.22 1.67
CA SER A 549 -23.85 9.99 1.54
C SER A 549 -24.83 9.79 2.70
N GLY A 550 -24.40 10.14 3.91
CA GLY A 550 -25.25 10.16 5.12
C GLY A 550 -26.39 11.17 5.00
N LEU A 551 -26.08 12.41 4.64
CA LEU A 551 -27.09 13.48 4.44
C LEU A 551 -28.11 13.10 3.37
N VAL A 552 -27.66 12.61 2.22
CA VAL A 552 -28.57 12.18 1.14
C VAL A 552 -29.45 11.02 1.61
N SER A 553 -28.92 10.07 2.40
CA SER A 553 -29.71 8.98 2.99
C SER A 553 -30.79 9.49 3.91
N ILE A 554 -30.50 10.48 4.75
CA ILE A 554 -31.48 11.14 5.64
C ILE A 554 -32.59 11.81 4.83
N LEU A 555 -32.23 12.55 3.79
CA LEU A 555 -33.19 13.21 2.89
C LEU A 555 -34.08 12.18 2.17
N MET A 556 -33.48 11.11 1.65
CA MET A 556 -34.24 10.03 1.00
C MET A 556 -35.21 9.35 1.97
N MET A 557 -34.78 9.09 3.20
CA MET A 557 -35.63 8.49 4.23
C MET A 557 -36.78 9.41 4.63
N TRP A 558 -36.49 10.72 4.79
CA TRP A 558 -37.51 11.74 5.03
C TRP A 558 -38.54 11.81 3.89
N PHE A 559 -38.06 11.79 2.65
CA PHE A 559 -38.91 11.78 1.47
C PHE A 559 -39.82 10.55 1.41
N LEU A 560 -39.28 9.36 1.60
CA LEU A 560 -40.01 8.09 1.64
C LEU A 560 -41.08 8.10 2.74
N ARG A 561 -40.73 8.63 3.93
CA ARG A 561 -41.68 8.76 5.05
C ARG A 561 -42.83 9.68 4.74
N LYS A 562 -42.56 10.82 4.10
CA LYS A 562 -43.60 11.81 3.74
C LYS A 562 -44.52 11.30 2.62
N THR A 563 -44.02 10.46 1.72
CA THR A 563 -44.76 9.93 0.56
C THR A 563 -45.49 8.62 0.82
N THR A 564 -45.26 7.99 1.98
CA THR A 564 -45.89 6.70 2.34
C THR A 564 -47.07 6.95 3.28
N ASP A 565 -48.28 6.60 2.85
CA ASP A 565 -49.48 6.62 3.69
C ASP A 565 -49.67 5.28 4.39
N ASP A 566 -49.53 5.29 5.72
CA ASP A 566 -49.66 4.11 6.56
C ASP A 566 -51.06 3.50 6.52
N ALA A 567 -52.10 4.30 6.39
CA ALA A 567 -53.48 3.82 6.31
C ALA A 567 -53.76 3.10 4.99
N GLU A 568 -53.27 3.65 3.87
CA GLU A 568 -53.38 2.98 2.56
C GLU A 568 -52.58 1.68 2.54
N LEU A 569 -51.39 1.68 3.17
CA LEU A 569 -50.53 0.49 3.27
C LEU A 569 -51.21 -0.64 4.06
N LEU A 570 -51.84 -0.30 5.19
CA LEU A 570 -52.60 -1.28 5.98
C LEU A 570 -53.76 -1.87 5.19
N ARG A 571 -54.55 -1.04 4.51
CA ARG A 571 -55.67 -1.50 3.63
C ARG A 571 -55.18 -2.46 2.54
N LYS A 572 -54.04 -2.16 1.90
CA LYS A 572 -53.44 -3.03 0.88
C LYS A 572 -53.03 -4.38 1.48
N LEU A 573 -52.46 -4.40 2.69
CA LEU A 573 -52.07 -5.62 3.36
C LEU A 573 -53.28 -6.48 3.76
N GLU A 574 -54.33 -5.85 4.29
CA GLU A 574 -55.57 -6.54 4.68
C GLU A 574 -56.27 -7.12 3.46
N ARG A 575 -56.34 -6.38 2.36
CA ARG A 575 -56.88 -6.90 1.10
C ARG A 575 -56.07 -8.11 0.61
N ARG A 576 -54.75 -8.03 0.58
CA ARG A 576 -53.91 -9.18 0.18
C ARG A 576 -54.04 -10.37 1.11
N HIS A 577 -54.21 -10.15 2.42
CA HIS A 577 -54.46 -11.20 3.37
C HIS A 577 -55.81 -11.90 3.11
N ALA A 578 -56.90 -11.12 2.87
CA ALA A 578 -58.20 -11.64 2.51
C ALA A 578 -58.18 -12.44 1.19
N GLU A 579 -57.51 -11.94 0.15
CA GLU A 579 -57.34 -12.61 -1.13
C GLU A 579 -56.56 -13.93 -0.98
N ARG A 580 -55.49 -13.98 -0.16
CA ARG A 580 -54.71 -15.18 0.13
C ARG A 580 -55.54 -16.22 0.89
N LYS A 581 -56.33 -15.76 1.86
CA LYS A 581 -57.21 -16.62 2.63
C LYS A 581 -58.34 -17.24 1.75
N ALA A 582 -58.87 -16.47 0.83
CA ALA A 582 -59.88 -16.92 -0.15
C ALA A 582 -59.27 -17.93 -1.14
N ASN A 583 -58.05 -17.72 -1.59
CA ASN A 583 -57.33 -18.59 -2.53
C ASN A 583 -56.54 -19.73 -1.86
N ALA A 584 -56.57 -19.86 -0.53
CA ALA A 584 -55.88 -20.93 0.20
C ALA A 584 -56.47 -22.33 -0.04
N GLY A 585 -57.62 -22.42 -0.73
CA GLY A 585 -58.18 -23.66 -1.27
C GLY A 585 -57.48 -24.21 -2.52
N ASP A 586 -56.71 -23.37 -3.24
CA ASP A 586 -56.01 -23.74 -4.46
C ASP A 586 -54.54 -23.32 -4.42
N LYS A 587 -53.67 -24.33 -4.21
CA LYS A 587 -52.20 -24.29 -4.43
C LYS A 587 -51.29 -23.55 -3.43
N LYS A 588 -50.68 -24.36 -2.55
CA LYS A 588 -49.34 -24.17 -2.00
C LYS A 588 -48.32 -23.73 -3.07
N LYS A 589 -47.93 -22.44 -3.04
CA LYS A 589 -46.63 -21.99 -3.51
C LYS A 589 -46.05 -21.01 -2.48
N THR A 590 -45.60 -21.55 -1.38
CA THR A 590 -44.68 -20.87 -0.47
C THR A 590 -43.30 -20.79 -1.12
N SER A 591 -42.59 -19.69 -0.98
CA SER A 591 -41.26 -19.54 -1.59
C SER A 591 -40.32 -20.61 -1.02
N SER A 592 -39.57 -21.29 -1.86
CA SER A 592 -38.66 -22.39 -1.48
C SER A 592 -37.62 -22.05 -0.42
N ILE A 593 -37.37 -20.77 -0.21
CA ILE A 593 -36.44 -20.24 0.82
C ILE A 593 -37.07 -20.28 2.20
N MET A 594 -38.35 -19.93 2.33
CA MET A 594 -39.08 -19.97 3.61
C MET A 594 -39.30 -21.41 4.11
N GLU A 595 -39.59 -22.35 3.20
CA GLU A 595 -39.68 -23.78 3.50
C GLU A 595 -38.33 -24.36 3.96
N ARG A 596 -37.22 -23.93 3.32
CA ARG A 596 -35.88 -24.34 3.75
C ARG A 596 -35.48 -23.76 5.10
N LEU A 597 -35.86 -22.51 5.41
CA LEU A 597 -35.62 -21.90 6.72
C LEU A 597 -36.46 -22.56 7.82
N GLN A 598 -37.75 -22.89 7.55
CA GLN A 598 -38.59 -23.62 8.48
C GLN A 598 -38.07 -25.03 8.72
N ALA A 599 -37.66 -25.75 7.67
CA ALA A 599 -37.08 -27.09 7.81
C ALA A 599 -35.73 -27.08 8.56
N MET A 600 -34.92 -26.03 8.41
CA MET A 600 -33.70 -25.87 9.21
C MET A 600 -34.01 -25.58 10.69
N GLN A 601 -35.00 -24.73 10.97
CA GLN A 601 -35.43 -24.44 12.36
C GLN A 601 -36.04 -25.66 13.03
N GLU A 602 -36.86 -26.46 12.33
CA GLU A 602 -37.40 -27.71 12.84
C GLU A 602 -36.31 -28.74 13.17
N LYS A 603 -35.31 -28.88 12.30
CA LYS A 603 -34.14 -29.72 12.58
C LYS A 603 -33.31 -29.24 13.79
N GLN A 604 -33.10 -27.95 13.92
CA GLN A 604 -32.40 -27.40 15.09
C GLN A 604 -33.18 -27.66 16.39
N MET A 605 -34.50 -27.55 16.34
CA MET A 605 -35.34 -27.82 17.51
C MET A 605 -35.36 -29.32 17.89
N GLU A 606 -35.35 -30.20 16.91
CA GLU A 606 -35.27 -31.63 17.15
C GLU A 606 -33.94 -32.02 17.81
N ILE A 607 -32.83 -31.42 17.35
CA ILE A 607 -31.50 -31.61 17.95
C ILE A 607 -31.47 -31.07 19.41
N LEU A 608 -32.05 -29.90 19.68
CA LEU A 608 -32.12 -29.34 21.03
C LEU A 608 -32.99 -30.18 21.97
N LYS A 609 -34.11 -30.69 21.51
CA LYS A 609 -34.94 -31.62 22.29
C LYS A 609 -34.19 -32.93 22.60
N GLN A 610 -33.51 -33.49 21.66
CA GLN A 610 -32.70 -34.70 21.89
C GLN A 610 -31.53 -34.44 22.85
N GLN A 611 -30.93 -33.24 22.84
CA GLN A 611 -29.89 -32.86 23.79
C GLN A 611 -30.47 -32.65 25.21
N GLN A 612 -31.66 -32.06 25.34
CA GLN A 612 -32.32 -31.91 26.65
C GLN A 612 -32.76 -33.28 27.22
N GLU A 613 -33.27 -34.19 26.40
CA GLU A 613 -33.63 -35.54 26.84
C GLU A 613 -32.38 -36.34 27.27
N ARG A 614 -31.27 -36.21 26.61
CA ARG A 614 -29.98 -36.81 27.02
C ARG A 614 -29.42 -36.24 28.31
N ASN A 615 -29.61 -34.93 28.57
CA ASN A 615 -29.18 -34.30 29.80
C ASN A 615 -30.07 -34.62 31.01
N ASN A 616 -31.36 -34.91 30.76
CA ASN A 616 -32.30 -35.34 31.82
C ASN A 616 -32.19 -36.85 32.15
N GLN A 617 -31.49 -37.62 31.34
CA GLN A 617 -31.18 -39.05 31.56
C GLN A 617 -29.82 -39.31 32.20
N LYS A 618 -29.02 -38.27 32.41
CA LYS A 618 -27.79 -38.27 33.22
C LYS A 618 -28.04 -37.60 34.59
#